data_43168f2c380e7284fdae292ef798bfd4
#
_entry.id   43168f2c380e7284fdae292ef798bfd4
#
_cell.length_a   1.000
_cell.length_b   1.000
_cell.length_c   1.000
_cell.angle_alpha   90.00
_cell.angle_beta   90.00
_cell.angle_gamma   90.00
#
_symmetry.space_group_name_H-M   'P 1'
#
loop_
_entity.id
_entity.type
_entity.pdbx_description
1 polymer ?
#
loop_
_entity_poly.entity_id
_entity_poly.type
_entity_poly.pdbx_seq_one_letter_code
_entity_poly.pdbx_strand_id
1 'polypeptide(L)' 'MTDRLKPGQGAPRSGQYEIVGPRGGRTGEERTVVRGEPMPPTPISGQGYILVDPTKNGSGRGK' A
#
# COMPACT_ATOMS: atom_id res chain seq x y z
N MET A 1 10.51 -10.62 -3.69
CA MET A 1 10.77 -9.26 -3.94
C MET A 1 9.53 -8.42 -3.97
N THR A 2 9.55 -7.30 -3.39
CA THR A 2 8.37 -6.47 -3.26
C THR A 2 8.44 -5.29 -4.22
N ASP A 3 7.41 -5.16 -5.03
CA ASP A 3 7.34 -4.04 -5.94
C ASP A 3 6.74 -2.85 -5.24
N ARG A 4 7.39 -1.73 -5.40
CA ARG A 4 6.87 -0.51 -4.84
C ARG A 4 5.87 0.10 -5.79
N LEU A 5 4.69 0.43 -5.25
CA LEU A 5 3.63 1.04 -6.03
C LEU A 5 3.66 2.55 -5.86
N LYS A 6 3.18 3.25 -6.86
CA LYS A 6 3.18 4.71 -6.82
C LYS A 6 1.79 5.23 -6.52
N PRO A 7 1.69 6.43 -5.96
CA PRO A 7 0.37 7.05 -5.78
C PRO A 7 -0.36 7.09 -7.11
N GLY A 8 -1.64 6.79 -7.09
CA GLY A 8 -2.46 6.76 -8.29
C GLY A 8 -2.43 5.44 -9.04
N GLN A 9 -1.49 4.59 -8.73
CA GLN A 9 -1.40 3.29 -9.38
C GLN A 9 -2.46 2.36 -8.78
N GLY A 10 -3.09 1.55 -9.61
CA GLY A 10 -4.11 0.64 -9.11
C GLY A 10 -3.54 -0.43 -8.21
N ALA A 11 -4.21 -0.70 -7.11
CA ALA A 11 -3.75 -1.70 -6.17
C ALA A 11 -3.94 -3.10 -6.78
N PRO A 12 -2.89 -3.93 -6.79
CA PRO A 12 -3.02 -5.27 -7.35
C PRO A 12 -3.79 -6.22 -6.44
N ARG A 13 -3.90 -5.89 -5.16
CA ARG A 13 -4.59 -6.70 -4.18
C ARG A 13 -5.16 -5.83 -3.10
N SER A 14 -6.22 -6.30 -2.48
CA SER A 14 -6.74 -5.66 -1.29
C SER A 14 -5.82 -5.98 -0.12
N GLY A 15 -5.58 -5.01 0.74
CA GLY A 15 -4.77 -5.25 1.92
C GLY A 15 -4.22 -3.97 2.49
N GLN A 16 -3.27 -4.15 3.39
CA GLN A 16 -2.59 -3.04 4.02
C GLN A 16 -1.32 -2.75 3.27
N TYR A 17 -1.15 -1.49 2.93
CA TYR A 17 0.03 -1.02 2.21
C TYR A 17 0.77 -0.03 3.08
N GLU A 18 2.06 -0.19 3.16
CA GLU A 18 2.88 0.71 3.97
C GLU A 18 3.53 1.76 3.08
N ILE A 19 3.53 3.00 3.54
CA ILE A 19 4.21 4.07 2.83
C ILE A 19 5.71 3.93 3.07
N VAL A 20 6.46 3.93 1.99
CA VAL A 20 7.92 3.83 2.06
C VAL A 20 8.54 5.02 1.36
N GLY A 21 9.69 5.42 1.83
CA GLY A 21 10.39 6.55 1.25
C GLY A 21 11.02 6.24 -0.09
N PRO A 22 11.58 7.24 -0.75
CA PRO A 22 12.17 7.04 -2.09
C PRO A 22 13.30 6.03 -2.10
N ARG A 23 13.93 5.81 -0.96
CA ARG A 23 14.99 4.82 -0.87
C ARG A 23 14.52 3.51 -0.28
N GLY A 24 13.20 3.35 -0.13
CA GLY A 24 12.65 2.15 0.43
C GLY A 24 12.56 2.14 1.94
N GLY A 25 12.86 3.24 2.59
CA GLY A 25 12.76 3.31 4.06
C GLY A 25 11.32 3.25 4.51
N ARG A 26 11.04 2.40 5.48
CA ARG A 26 9.67 2.21 5.95
C ARG A 26 9.31 3.32 6.92
N THR A 27 8.10 3.82 6.79
CA THR A 27 7.65 4.94 7.63
C THR A 27 6.78 4.49 8.79
N GLY A 28 6.27 3.28 8.72
CA GLY A 28 5.34 2.81 9.74
C GLY A 28 3.90 3.22 9.49
N GLU A 29 3.64 4.00 8.47
CA GLU A 29 2.28 4.41 8.14
C GLU A 29 1.68 3.49 7.12
N GLU A 30 0.48 3.00 7.40
CA GLU A 30 -0.19 2.05 6.53
C GLU A 30 -1.52 2.60 6.06
N ARG A 31 -1.93 2.12 4.91
CA ARG A 31 -3.24 2.47 4.34
C ARG A 31 -3.90 1.20 3.87
N THR A 32 -5.19 1.11 4.10
CA THR A 32 -5.96 -0.01 3.58
C THR A 32 -6.45 0.38 2.19
N VAL A 33 -6.11 -0.43 1.20
CA VAL A 33 -6.52 -0.16 -0.18
C VAL A 33 -7.15 -1.40 -0.75
N VAL A 34 -8.24 -1.22 -1.47
CA VAL A 34 -8.96 -2.32 -2.09
C VAL A 34 -8.43 -2.52 -3.50
N ARG A 35 -8.35 -3.77 -3.91
CA ARG A 35 -7.88 -4.12 -5.23
C ARG A 35 -8.57 -3.29 -6.29
N GLY A 36 -7.79 -2.72 -7.18
CA GLY A 36 -8.29 -1.89 -8.26
C GLY A 36 -8.43 -0.43 -7.93
N GLU A 37 -8.40 -0.09 -6.65
CA GLU A 37 -8.45 1.32 -6.27
C GLU A 37 -7.08 1.96 -6.46
N PRO A 38 -7.05 3.26 -6.83
CA PRO A 38 -5.76 3.92 -6.95
C PRO A 38 -5.13 4.15 -5.58
N MET A 39 -3.83 4.03 -5.51
CA MET A 39 -3.12 4.31 -4.28
C MET A 39 -3.31 5.76 -3.89
N PRO A 40 -3.57 6.05 -2.61
CA PRO A 40 -3.74 7.43 -2.18
C PRO A 40 -2.45 8.23 -2.35
N PRO A 41 -2.55 9.54 -2.42
CA PRO A 41 -1.35 10.36 -2.49
C PRO A 41 -0.51 10.21 -1.23
N THR A 42 0.79 10.26 -1.39
CA THR A 42 1.69 10.20 -0.25
C THR A 42 1.98 11.61 0.24
N PRO A 43 2.29 11.76 1.53
CA PRO A 43 2.55 13.10 2.08
C PRO A 43 3.82 13.74 1.54
N ILE A 44 4.76 12.94 1.07
CA ILE A 44 6.03 13.46 0.59
C ILE A 44 6.29 12.91 -0.79
N SER A 45 6.80 13.76 -1.65
CA SER A 45 7.13 13.39 -3.01
C SER A 45 8.17 12.28 -3.04
N GLY A 46 8.02 11.35 -3.96
CA GLY A 46 8.98 10.26 -4.09
C GLY A 46 8.65 9.03 -3.25
N GLN A 47 7.68 9.12 -2.38
CA GLN A 47 7.27 7.97 -1.59
C GLN A 47 6.40 7.03 -2.41
N GLY A 48 6.31 5.80 -1.96
CA GLY A 48 5.48 4.79 -2.60
C GLY A 48 4.89 3.88 -1.57
N TYR A 49 4.36 2.76 -2.04
CA TYR A 49 3.67 1.80 -1.19
C TYR A 49 4.21 0.40 -1.41
N ILE A 50 4.25 -0.38 -0.34
CA ILE A 50 4.49 -1.82 -0.46
C ILE A 50 3.37 -2.55 0.25
N LEU A 51 2.99 -3.69 -0.28
CA LEU A 51 1.96 -4.52 0.33
C LEU A 51 2.58 -5.27 1.49
N VAL A 52 2.05 -5.06 2.68
CA VAL A 52 2.59 -5.71 3.87
C VAL A 52 1.66 -6.75 4.45
N ASP A 53 0.37 -6.65 4.16
CA ASP A 53 -0.59 -7.59 4.74
C ASP A 53 -1.78 -7.75 3.80
N PRO A 54 -1.72 -8.72 2.90
CA PRO A 54 -2.83 -8.92 1.97
C PRO A 54 -4.06 -9.39 2.70
N THR A 55 -5.19 -8.80 2.34
CA THR A 55 -6.46 -9.19 2.90
C THR A 55 -6.99 -10.39 2.15
N LYS A 56 -7.34 -11.43 2.90
CA LYS A 56 -7.86 -12.59 2.31
C LYS A 56 -9.29 -12.53 2.29
N ASN A 57 -9.93 -12.17 1.51
CA ASN A 57 -11.34 -12.14 1.45
C ASN A 57 -11.91 -11.17 2.35
N GLY A 58 -11.39 -10.22 2.51
CA GLY A 58 -12.00 -9.20 3.17
C GLY A 58 -12.46 -9.44 4.53
N SER A 59 -12.36 -10.46 4.92
CA SER A 59 -12.75 -10.65 6.21
C SER A 59 -11.75 -10.16 7.00
N GLY A 60 -11.65 -9.85 6.73
CA GLY A 60 -11.01 -9.57 7.36
C GLY A 60 -10.96 -9.34 8.45
N ARG A 61 -11.43 -9.53 8.26
CA ARG A 61 -11.52 -9.43 8.91
C ARG A 61 -11.25 -9.08 9.70
N GLY A 62 -11.31 -8.97 9.75
CA GLY A 62 -11.19 -8.70 10.36
C GLY A 62 -10.93 -9.08 10.97
N LYS A 63 -10.97 -9.42 11.03
CA LYS A 63 -10.86 -9.71 11.55
C LYS A 63 -10.84 -9.56 11.97
#